data_df11f054ac088d060677b4532362fac5
#
_entry.id   df11f054ac088d060677b4532362fac5
#
_cell.length_a   1.000
_cell.length_b   1.000
_cell.length_c   1.000
_cell.angle_alpha   90.00
_cell.angle_beta   90.00
_cell.angle_gamma   90.00
#
_symmetry.space_group_name_H-M   'P 1'
#
loop_
_entity.id
_entity.type
_entity.pdbx_description
1 polymer ?
#
loop_
_entity_poly.entity_id
_entity_poly.type
_entity_poly.pdbx_seq_one_letter_code
_entity_poly.pdbx_strand_id
1 'polypeptide(L)'
;FTQVGVSQAIGLDWDADGRLYVSSYNGGSVRRFDTDGADMGLFIGANLAGPTNIEFTAAGDLLVSDYNGGAIKMFGPDAIYKGIFIGGLGNPEGIAQLPGGDLLIGNGGTSAVKRFTPAGAFVEDFVASGAGGLKTPNAVVVRQVPFQINAGLADAWYSPDTAGQGFLVTVFPDRGEVFLAWFTYDTERPPGDVTAILGEPGHRWLTAQGPYNDDTAELTLSLTAGGVFDAAEPAATTDQDGYGTLTLQFDDCKTGSATYVIPSLNLAGEIPLQRIVEDGVALCEALAAP
;
A
#
# COMPACT_ATOMS: atom_id res chain seq x y z
N PHE A 1 12.70 -22.43 -13.87
CA PHE A 1 12.96 -21.07 -14.36
C PHE A 1 14.35 -21.03 -14.98
N THR A 2 15.45 -21.13 -14.24
CA THR A 2 16.80 -21.19 -14.85
C THR A 2 17.43 -22.56 -14.73
N GLN A 3 18.25 -22.96 -15.72
CA GLN A 3 19.02 -24.21 -15.75
C GLN A 3 20.51 -24.00 -15.49
N VAL A 4 20.97 -22.75 -15.37
CA VAL A 4 22.37 -22.41 -15.09
C VAL A 4 22.61 -22.44 -13.58
N GLY A 5 23.59 -23.22 -13.16
CA GLY A 5 23.97 -23.32 -11.75
C GLY A 5 24.62 -22.03 -11.26
N VAL A 6 24.18 -21.55 -10.09
CA VAL A 6 24.83 -20.48 -9.33
C VAL A 6 25.41 -21.10 -8.08
N SER A 7 26.74 -20.94 -7.87
CA SER A 7 27.44 -21.60 -6.76
C SER A 7 27.02 -21.00 -5.42
N GLN A 8 26.29 -21.77 -4.61
CA GLN A 8 25.71 -21.33 -3.35
C GLN A 8 24.92 -20.04 -3.53
N ALA A 9 23.83 -20.12 -4.29
CA ALA A 9 22.86 -19.04 -4.43
C ALA A 9 22.19 -18.77 -3.06
N ILE A 10 22.15 -17.50 -2.63
CA ILE A 10 21.56 -17.10 -1.34
C ILE A 10 20.48 -16.07 -1.54
N GLY A 11 20.79 -14.91 -2.09
CA GLY A 11 19.85 -13.82 -2.31
C GLY A 11 19.38 -13.74 -3.76
N LEU A 12 18.16 -13.30 -3.94
CA LEU A 12 17.59 -13.01 -5.26
C LEU A 12 16.68 -11.79 -5.18
N ASP A 13 16.65 -11.02 -6.25
CA ASP A 13 15.76 -9.86 -6.41
C ASP A 13 15.54 -9.57 -7.90
N TRP A 14 14.53 -8.77 -8.21
CA TRP A 14 14.15 -8.39 -9.56
C TRP A 14 14.33 -6.90 -9.79
N ASP A 15 14.83 -6.53 -10.97
CA ASP A 15 14.79 -5.14 -11.38
C ASP A 15 13.41 -4.73 -11.91
N ALA A 16 13.25 -3.44 -12.22
CA ALA A 16 12.00 -2.88 -12.74
C ALA A 16 11.57 -3.46 -14.10
N ASP A 17 12.48 -4.07 -14.86
CA ASP A 17 12.21 -4.74 -16.11
C ASP A 17 11.82 -6.22 -15.93
N GLY A 18 11.78 -6.71 -14.67
CA GLY A 18 11.45 -8.08 -14.34
C GLY A 18 12.59 -9.08 -14.54
N ARG A 19 13.82 -8.62 -14.72
CA ARG A 19 15.00 -9.50 -14.79
C ARG A 19 15.40 -9.93 -13.39
N LEU A 20 15.71 -11.23 -13.24
CA LEU A 20 16.12 -11.83 -11.97
C LEU A 20 17.64 -11.69 -11.77
N TYR A 21 18.04 -11.29 -10.58
CA TYR A 21 19.41 -11.27 -10.13
C TYR A 21 19.60 -12.26 -8.98
N VAL A 22 20.70 -13.00 -9.01
CA VAL A 22 20.99 -14.04 -8.02
C VAL A 22 22.42 -13.89 -7.53
N SER A 23 22.60 -13.74 -6.22
CA SER A 23 23.90 -13.72 -5.58
C SER A 23 24.52 -15.13 -5.53
N SER A 24 25.81 -15.20 -5.71
CA SER A 24 26.64 -16.41 -5.62
C SER A 24 27.67 -16.23 -4.51
N TYR A 25 27.40 -16.78 -3.33
CA TYR A 25 28.27 -16.61 -2.16
C TYR A 25 29.70 -17.11 -2.43
N ASN A 26 29.84 -18.36 -2.87
CA ASN A 26 31.13 -18.94 -3.19
C ASN A 26 31.76 -18.36 -4.48
N GLY A 27 30.93 -17.85 -5.38
CA GLY A 27 31.38 -17.22 -6.62
C GLY A 27 31.82 -15.78 -6.44
N GLY A 28 31.54 -15.14 -5.31
CA GLY A 28 31.80 -13.70 -5.07
C GLY A 28 31.16 -12.80 -6.14
N SER A 29 29.97 -13.12 -6.60
CA SER A 29 29.38 -12.53 -7.79
C SER A 29 27.87 -12.42 -7.72
N VAL A 30 27.28 -11.63 -8.63
CA VAL A 30 25.83 -11.63 -8.90
C VAL A 30 25.60 -11.97 -10.37
N ARG A 31 24.72 -12.92 -10.63
CA ARG A 31 24.33 -13.34 -11.97
C ARG A 31 22.96 -12.81 -12.33
N ARG A 32 22.73 -12.52 -13.60
CA ARG A 32 21.46 -11.98 -14.09
C ARG A 32 20.80 -12.94 -15.08
N PHE A 33 19.47 -13.01 -15.00
CA PHE A 33 18.62 -13.79 -15.88
C PHE A 33 17.51 -12.91 -16.45
N ASP A 34 17.04 -13.19 -17.66
CA ASP A 34 15.91 -12.49 -18.23
C ASP A 34 14.56 -12.94 -17.62
N THR A 35 13.48 -12.36 -18.10
CA THR A 35 12.11 -12.64 -17.63
C THR A 35 11.67 -14.10 -17.84
N ASP A 36 12.29 -14.81 -18.77
CA ASP A 36 12.02 -16.24 -19.07
C ASP A 36 12.99 -17.19 -18.34
N GLY A 37 13.95 -16.64 -17.60
CA GLY A 37 14.98 -17.39 -16.86
C GLY A 37 16.20 -17.78 -17.71
N ALA A 38 16.34 -17.22 -18.91
CA ALA A 38 17.56 -17.43 -19.70
C ALA A 38 18.73 -16.66 -19.12
N ASP A 39 19.90 -17.30 -19.12
CA ASP A 39 21.12 -16.74 -18.53
C ASP A 39 21.65 -15.56 -19.34
N MET A 40 21.75 -14.42 -18.71
CA MET A 40 22.36 -13.20 -19.27
C MET A 40 23.83 -13.00 -18.86
N GLY A 41 24.39 -13.94 -18.09
CA GLY A 41 25.78 -13.89 -17.62
C GLY A 41 25.96 -13.19 -16.27
N LEU A 42 27.22 -12.93 -15.93
CA LEU A 42 27.54 -12.20 -14.71
C LEU A 42 27.16 -10.73 -14.85
N PHE A 43 26.45 -10.22 -13.84
CA PHE A 43 26.19 -8.80 -13.68
C PHE A 43 27.30 -8.15 -12.85
N ILE A 44 27.64 -8.73 -11.69
CA ILE A 44 28.76 -8.31 -10.85
C ILE A 44 29.75 -9.46 -10.76
N GLY A 45 30.98 -9.24 -11.21
CA GLY A 45 32.08 -10.24 -11.18
C GLY A 45 33.23 -9.88 -10.26
N ALA A 46 33.18 -8.77 -9.52
CA ALA A 46 34.28 -8.30 -8.66
C ALA A 46 33.75 -7.48 -7.47
N ASN A 47 34.63 -7.16 -6.51
CA ASN A 47 34.37 -6.35 -5.31
C ASN A 47 33.43 -7.00 -4.29
N LEU A 48 33.15 -8.30 -4.37
CA LEU A 48 32.35 -9.06 -3.41
C LEU A 48 33.17 -10.18 -2.81
N ALA A 49 33.11 -10.36 -1.49
CA ALA A 49 33.84 -11.40 -0.76
C ALA A 49 32.94 -12.57 -0.31
N GLY A 50 31.64 -12.37 -0.28
CA GLY A 50 30.63 -13.35 0.08
C GLY A 50 29.25 -12.71 0.00
N PRO A 51 28.75 -12.45 -1.22
CA PRO A 51 27.45 -11.82 -1.38
C PRO A 51 26.32 -12.74 -0.90
N THR A 52 25.44 -12.19 -0.10
CA THR A 52 24.24 -12.86 0.42
C THR A 52 22.99 -12.21 -0.16
N ASN A 53 22.16 -11.57 0.62
CA ASN A 53 20.95 -10.94 0.11
C ASN A 53 21.27 -9.67 -0.70
N ILE A 54 20.39 -9.38 -1.64
CA ILE A 54 20.47 -8.24 -2.56
C ILE A 54 19.12 -7.52 -2.59
N GLU A 55 19.15 -6.22 -2.87
CA GLU A 55 17.94 -5.38 -2.87
C GLU A 55 18.13 -4.24 -3.87
N PHE A 56 17.18 -4.02 -4.77
CA PHE A 56 17.19 -2.87 -5.65
C PHE A 56 16.62 -1.63 -4.96
N THR A 57 17.31 -0.52 -5.07
CA THR A 57 16.78 0.79 -4.68
C THR A 57 15.80 1.30 -5.73
N ALA A 58 14.93 2.24 -5.36
CA ALA A 58 14.03 2.92 -6.30
C ALA A 58 14.77 3.64 -7.45
N ALA A 59 16.05 3.98 -7.27
CA ALA A 59 16.90 4.57 -8.30
C ALA A 59 17.52 3.53 -9.26
N GLY A 60 17.26 2.23 -9.04
CA GLY A 60 17.81 1.13 -9.84
C GLY A 60 19.23 0.71 -9.45
N ASP A 61 19.78 1.23 -8.36
CA ASP A 61 21.05 0.75 -7.83
C ASP A 61 20.85 -0.57 -7.08
N LEU A 62 21.81 -1.49 -7.18
CA LEU A 62 21.78 -2.75 -6.45
C LEU A 62 22.60 -2.65 -5.17
N LEU A 63 21.95 -2.86 -4.04
CA LEU A 63 22.59 -3.06 -2.74
C LEU A 63 22.88 -4.55 -2.55
N VAL A 64 24.07 -4.87 -2.12
CA VAL A 64 24.52 -6.25 -1.89
C VAL A 64 25.05 -6.38 -0.47
N SER A 65 24.46 -7.26 0.32
CA SER A 65 25.03 -7.68 1.60
C SER A 65 26.27 -8.53 1.35
N ASP A 66 27.43 -7.99 1.66
CA ASP A 66 28.71 -8.69 1.52
C ASP A 66 29.15 -9.25 2.89
N TYR A 67 28.73 -10.47 3.17
CA TYR A 67 28.87 -11.14 4.47
C TYR A 67 30.30 -11.14 4.99
N ASN A 68 31.26 -11.61 4.17
CA ASN A 68 32.67 -11.65 4.53
C ASN A 68 33.35 -10.26 4.44
N GLY A 69 32.76 -9.35 3.66
CA GLY A 69 33.21 -7.97 3.54
C GLY A 69 32.74 -7.06 4.67
N GLY A 70 31.79 -7.52 5.50
CA GLY A 70 31.27 -6.75 6.65
C GLY A 70 30.58 -5.45 6.26
N ALA A 71 29.91 -5.42 5.11
CA ALA A 71 29.36 -4.20 4.54
C ALA A 71 28.16 -4.45 3.62
N ILE A 72 27.34 -3.43 3.44
CA ILE A 72 26.44 -3.34 2.28
C ILE A 72 27.19 -2.55 1.20
N LYS A 73 27.32 -3.13 0.03
CA LYS A 73 27.99 -2.54 -1.13
C LYS A 73 26.97 -2.11 -2.18
N MET A 74 27.23 -1.00 -2.85
CA MET A 74 26.34 -0.42 -3.86
C MET A 74 26.96 -0.54 -5.25
N PHE A 75 26.13 -0.94 -6.22
CA PHE A 75 26.47 -1.03 -7.64
C PHE A 75 25.40 -0.31 -8.46
N GLY A 76 25.82 0.37 -9.52
CA GLY A 76 24.91 1.02 -10.45
C GLY A 76 24.18 0.01 -11.34
N PRO A 77 23.15 0.48 -12.10
CA PRO A 77 22.42 -0.34 -13.07
C PRO A 77 23.31 -0.85 -14.22
N ASP A 78 24.49 -0.26 -14.37
CA ASP A 78 25.57 -0.64 -15.30
C ASP A 78 26.61 -1.58 -14.67
N ALA A 79 26.34 -2.10 -13.45
CA ALA A 79 27.22 -2.93 -12.65
C ALA A 79 28.52 -2.22 -12.15
N ILE A 80 28.61 -0.90 -12.29
CA ILE A 80 29.76 -0.14 -11.77
C ILE A 80 29.67 -0.08 -10.25
N TYR A 81 30.79 -0.46 -9.60
CA TYR A 81 30.92 -0.37 -8.14
C TYR A 81 30.93 1.08 -7.67
N LYS A 82 29.97 1.47 -6.86
CA LYS A 82 29.83 2.83 -6.30
C LYS A 82 30.50 3.00 -4.93
N GLY A 83 30.91 1.90 -4.30
CA GLY A 83 31.57 1.93 -3.00
C GLY A 83 30.83 1.15 -1.89
N ILE A 84 31.34 1.28 -0.67
CA ILE A 84 30.67 0.79 0.54
C ILE A 84 29.57 1.78 0.88
N PHE A 85 28.34 1.28 0.90
CA PHE A 85 27.16 2.07 1.26
C PHE A 85 26.94 2.11 2.78
N ILE A 86 27.03 0.93 3.44
CA ILE A 86 27.02 0.82 4.91
C ILE A 86 28.19 -0.07 5.31
N GLY A 87 29.10 0.44 6.12
CA GLY A 87 30.27 -0.27 6.62
C GLY A 87 30.18 -0.63 8.10
N GLY A 88 31.16 -1.39 8.59
CA GLY A 88 31.30 -1.73 10.00
C GLY A 88 30.27 -2.73 10.52
N LEU A 89 29.71 -3.54 9.61
CA LEU A 89 28.75 -4.60 9.95
C LEU A 89 29.51 -5.91 10.25
N GLY A 90 28.90 -6.73 11.10
CA GLY A 90 29.38 -8.08 11.37
C GLY A 90 28.52 -9.09 10.62
N ASN A 91 29.04 -9.69 9.56
CA ASN A 91 28.33 -10.72 8.80
C ASN A 91 26.92 -10.29 8.40
N PRO A 92 26.75 -9.18 7.64
CA PRO A 92 25.42 -8.74 7.19
C PRO A 92 24.84 -9.76 6.21
N GLU A 93 23.56 -10.03 6.35
CA GLU A 93 22.90 -11.04 5.52
C GLU A 93 21.56 -10.51 4.97
N GLY A 94 20.49 -10.51 5.79
CA GLY A 94 19.19 -9.99 5.37
C GLY A 94 19.22 -8.50 5.06
N ILE A 95 18.57 -8.09 4.00
CA ILE A 95 18.34 -6.69 3.64
C ILE A 95 16.89 -6.54 3.17
N ALA A 96 16.20 -5.51 3.62
CA ALA A 96 14.88 -5.16 3.15
C ALA A 96 14.64 -3.66 3.31
N GLN A 97 13.85 -3.06 2.41
CA GLN A 97 13.48 -1.66 2.47
C GLN A 97 12.10 -1.48 3.08
N LEU A 98 11.98 -0.55 4.03
CA LEU A 98 10.69 -0.10 4.57
C LEU A 98 9.98 0.85 3.58
N PRO A 99 8.64 0.98 3.65
CA PRO A 99 7.89 1.90 2.78
C PRO A 99 8.41 3.34 2.80
N GLY A 100 8.96 3.82 3.92
CA GLY A 100 9.59 5.15 4.05
C GLY A 100 11.00 5.25 3.46
N GLY A 101 11.53 4.17 2.86
CA GLY A 101 12.85 4.11 2.25
C GLY A 101 13.98 3.71 3.21
N ASP A 102 13.75 3.63 4.51
CA ASP A 102 14.74 3.15 5.47
C ASP A 102 15.06 1.67 5.22
N LEU A 103 16.28 1.28 5.55
CA LEU A 103 16.77 -0.09 5.35
C LEU A 103 16.85 -0.85 6.67
N LEU A 104 16.38 -2.08 6.67
CA LEU A 104 16.58 -3.06 7.73
C LEU A 104 17.66 -4.05 7.31
N ILE A 105 18.71 -4.18 8.12
CA ILE A 105 19.84 -5.07 7.86
C ILE A 105 19.96 -6.10 8.98
N GLY A 106 19.90 -7.37 8.61
CA GLY A 106 20.24 -8.47 9.50
C GLY A 106 21.76 -8.49 9.75
N ASN A 107 22.19 -8.23 10.98
CA ASN A 107 23.59 -8.17 11.37
C ASN A 107 23.95 -9.38 12.25
N GLY A 108 24.45 -10.45 11.62
CA GLY A 108 24.73 -11.73 12.29
C GLY A 108 25.74 -11.62 13.40
N GLY A 109 26.78 -10.78 13.24
CA GLY A 109 27.83 -10.59 14.25
C GLY A 109 27.34 -9.96 15.56
N THR A 110 26.20 -9.29 15.56
CA THR A 110 25.57 -8.75 16.79
C THR A 110 24.23 -9.40 17.11
N SER A 111 23.77 -10.36 16.30
CA SER A 111 22.45 -10.97 16.45
C SER A 111 21.32 -9.93 16.59
N ALA A 112 21.37 -8.88 15.76
CA ALA A 112 20.42 -7.76 15.76
C ALA A 112 19.92 -7.48 14.35
N VAL A 113 18.75 -6.86 14.22
CA VAL A 113 18.33 -6.20 12.98
C VAL A 113 18.52 -4.70 13.17
N LYS A 114 19.33 -4.10 12.29
CA LYS A 114 19.69 -2.69 12.35
C LYS A 114 18.91 -1.88 11.34
N ARG A 115 18.46 -0.68 11.74
CA ARG A 115 17.80 0.28 10.85
C ARG A 115 18.76 1.37 10.43
N PHE A 116 18.71 1.70 9.14
CA PHE A 116 19.49 2.77 8.53
C PHE A 116 18.58 3.67 7.71
N THR A 117 18.95 4.95 7.61
CA THR A 117 18.25 5.88 6.71
C THR A 117 18.45 5.48 5.23
N PRO A 118 17.68 6.06 4.29
CA PRO A 118 17.90 5.85 2.84
C PRO A 118 19.28 6.27 2.36
N ALA A 119 20.00 7.10 3.13
CA ALA A 119 21.38 7.53 2.88
C ALA A 119 22.44 6.63 3.55
N GLY A 120 22.05 5.54 4.22
CA GLY A 120 22.96 4.61 4.89
C GLY A 120 23.43 5.04 6.28
N ALA A 121 22.82 6.08 6.90
CA ALA A 121 23.15 6.47 8.27
C ALA A 121 22.44 5.57 9.28
N PHE A 122 23.15 5.09 10.31
CA PHE A 122 22.55 4.28 11.38
C PHE A 122 21.50 5.06 12.17
N VAL A 123 20.37 4.43 12.41
CA VAL A 123 19.26 4.98 13.21
C VAL A 123 19.20 4.29 14.56
N GLU A 124 19.01 2.96 14.58
CA GLU A 124 18.80 2.18 15.79
C GLU A 124 19.04 0.68 15.57
N ASP A 125 19.13 -0.08 16.65
CA ASP A 125 18.89 -1.51 16.62
C ASP A 125 17.38 -1.75 16.65
N PHE A 126 16.76 -1.89 15.48
CA PHE A 126 15.31 -2.10 15.28
C PHE A 126 14.83 -3.37 16.01
N VAL A 127 15.60 -4.43 15.94
CA VAL A 127 15.49 -5.58 16.84
C VAL A 127 16.80 -5.68 17.61
N ALA A 128 16.71 -5.48 18.92
CA ALA A 128 17.88 -5.49 19.79
C ALA A 128 18.60 -6.85 19.77
N SER A 129 19.89 -6.83 20.03
CA SER A 129 20.74 -8.03 20.09
C SER A 129 20.13 -9.13 20.97
N GLY A 130 19.88 -10.28 20.40
CA GLY A 130 19.35 -11.45 21.06
C GLY A 130 17.89 -11.38 21.50
N ALA A 131 17.16 -10.30 21.19
CA ALA A 131 15.76 -10.14 21.53
C ALA A 131 14.91 -11.29 20.96
N GLY A 132 14.00 -11.86 21.76
CA GLY A 132 13.21 -13.02 21.38
C GLY A 132 14.01 -14.28 21.03
N GLY A 133 15.29 -14.35 21.40
CA GLY A 133 16.17 -15.47 21.05
C GLY A 133 16.81 -15.32 19.68
N LEU A 134 16.73 -14.14 19.06
CA LEU A 134 17.31 -13.85 17.74
C LEU A 134 18.79 -14.19 17.72
N LYS A 135 19.20 -14.97 16.73
CA LYS A 135 20.60 -15.29 16.44
C LYS A 135 20.82 -15.21 14.94
N THR A 136 21.92 -14.60 14.53
CA THR A 136 22.36 -14.53 13.11
C THR A 136 21.19 -14.33 12.14
N PRO A 137 20.49 -13.17 12.17
CA PRO A 137 19.36 -12.91 11.29
C PRO A 137 19.81 -12.93 9.83
N ASN A 138 19.39 -13.94 9.09
CA ASN A 138 19.83 -14.19 7.72
C ASN A 138 18.78 -13.83 6.65
N ALA A 139 17.56 -13.57 7.05
CA ALA A 139 16.52 -13.04 6.20
C ALA A 139 15.74 -11.95 6.95
N VAL A 140 15.46 -10.87 6.26
CA VAL A 140 14.56 -9.79 6.70
C VAL A 140 13.51 -9.66 5.62
N VAL A 141 12.25 -9.76 5.99
CA VAL A 141 11.13 -9.59 5.06
C VAL A 141 10.20 -8.54 5.64
N VAL A 142 9.93 -7.51 4.88
CA VAL A 142 8.92 -6.51 5.21
C VAL A 142 7.60 -6.98 4.61
N ARG A 143 6.66 -7.32 5.48
CA ARG A 143 5.30 -7.57 5.06
C ARG A 143 4.52 -6.28 5.16
N GLN A 144 4.03 -5.80 4.04
CA GLN A 144 3.00 -4.77 4.05
C GLN A 144 1.71 -5.43 4.50
N VAL A 145 1.21 -5.01 5.65
CA VAL A 145 -0.16 -5.34 6.05
C VAL A 145 -1.03 -4.30 5.37
N PRO A 146 -2.00 -4.70 4.53
CA PRO A 146 -2.95 -3.76 3.96
C PRO A 146 -3.60 -2.94 5.09
N PHE A 147 -3.91 -1.69 4.80
CA PHE A 147 -4.68 -0.86 5.72
C PHE A 147 -5.98 -1.58 6.06
N GLN A 148 -6.42 -1.47 7.30
CA GLN A 148 -7.64 -2.15 7.75
C GLN A 148 -8.74 -1.12 7.99
N ILE A 149 -9.89 -1.30 7.32
CA ILE A 149 -11.09 -0.53 7.63
C ILE A 149 -11.45 -0.74 9.11
N ASN A 150 -11.62 0.37 9.84
CA ASN A 150 -11.91 0.34 11.27
C ASN A 150 -12.87 1.48 11.67
N ALA A 151 -13.37 1.44 12.91
CA ALA A 151 -14.34 2.40 13.41
C ALA A 151 -13.88 3.87 13.35
N GLY A 152 -12.58 4.13 13.37
CA GLY A 152 -12.03 5.48 13.26
C GLY A 152 -12.19 6.12 11.88
N LEU A 153 -12.63 5.36 10.85
CA LEU A 153 -12.98 5.89 9.53
C LEU A 153 -14.40 6.44 9.44
N ALA A 154 -15.24 6.21 10.45
CA ALA A 154 -16.57 6.78 10.53
C ALA A 154 -16.49 8.30 10.64
N ASP A 155 -16.74 9.00 9.53
CA ASP A 155 -16.53 10.45 9.39
C ASP A 155 -17.20 11.00 8.12
N ALA A 156 -17.03 12.32 7.91
CA ALA A 156 -17.37 13.01 6.67
C ALA A 156 -16.18 13.06 5.72
N TRP A 157 -16.38 12.57 4.51
CA TRP A 157 -15.40 12.46 3.44
C TRP A 157 -15.82 13.24 2.20
N TYR A 158 -14.89 13.85 1.49
CA TYR A 158 -15.20 14.64 0.30
C TYR A 158 -14.04 14.65 -0.68
N SER A 159 -14.33 15.09 -1.92
CA SER A 159 -13.30 15.44 -2.88
C SER A 159 -13.12 16.97 -2.91
N PRO A 160 -11.90 17.49 -2.78
CA PRO A 160 -11.64 18.94 -2.93
C PRO A 160 -12.04 19.49 -4.30
N ASP A 161 -12.02 18.65 -5.33
CA ASP A 161 -12.31 19.06 -6.72
C ASP A 161 -13.81 19.24 -7.00
N THR A 162 -14.68 18.76 -6.09
CA THR A 162 -16.15 18.80 -6.27
C THR A 162 -16.84 19.33 -5.03
N ALA A 163 -16.94 20.65 -4.92
CA ALA A 163 -17.55 21.31 -3.77
C ALA A 163 -19.03 20.99 -3.60
N GLY A 164 -19.49 20.87 -2.35
CA GLY A 164 -20.88 20.64 -1.98
C GLY A 164 -21.35 19.19 -2.14
N GLN A 165 -20.42 18.26 -2.41
CA GLN A 165 -20.66 16.82 -2.47
C GLN A 165 -19.79 16.10 -1.46
N GLY A 166 -20.20 14.92 -1.03
CA GLY A 166 -19.43 14.12 -0.09
C GLY A 166 -20.16 12.92 0.46
N PHE A 167 -19.47 12.22 1.34
CA PHE A 167 -19.93 10.98 1.93
C PHE A 167 -19.91 11.09 3.46
N LEU A 168 -20.98 10.63 4.10
CA LEU A 168 -20.98 10.30 5.52
C LEU A 168 -20.80 8.80 5.65
N VAL A 169 -19.66 8.38 6.16
CA VAL A 169 -19.28 6.97 6.30
C VAL A 169 -19.52 6.52 7.73
N THR A 170 -20.10 5.34 7.89
CA THR A 170 -20.26 4.64 9.17
C THR A 170 -19.71 3.22 9.03
N VAL A 171 -18.82 2.83 9.93
CA VAL A 171 -18.25 1.48 9.98
C VAL A 171 -18.91 0.72 11.12
N PHE A 172 -19.30 -0.51 10.87
CA PHE A 172 -19.88 -1.45 11.86
C PHE A 172 -18.90 -2.64 12.03
N PRO A 173 -17.87 -2.53 12.89
CA PRO A 173 -16.84 -3.55 13.02
C PRO A 173 -17.38 -4.94 13.43
N ASP A 174 -18.37 -4.98 14.32
CA ASP A 174 -18.97 -6.24 14.78
C ASP A 174 -19.73 -7.00 13.68
N ARG A 175 -20.09 -6.30 12.59
CA ARG A 175 -20.79 -6.86 11.44
C ARG A 175 -19.89 -7.05 10.22
N GLY A 176 -18.72 -6.44 10.22
CA GLY A 176 -17.86 -6.39 9.04
C GLY A 176 -18.49 -5.61 7.89
N GLU A 177 -19.26 -4.57 8.18
CA GLU A 177 -20.02 -3.81 7.19
C GLU A 177 -19.71 -2.32 7.26
N VAL A 178 -19.85 -1.66 6.12
CA VAL A 178 -19.87 -0.20 5.97
C VAL A 178 -21.23 0.22 5.45
N PHE A 179 -21.73 1.33 6.00
CA PHE A 179 -22.86 2.09 5.46
C PHE A 179 -22.38 3.50 5.15
N LEU A 180 -22.85 4.08 4.05
CA LEU A 180 -22.62 5.48 3.76
C LEU A 180 -23.86 6.17 3.18
N ALA A 181 -23.92 7.49 3.37
CA ALA A 181 -24.79 8.38 2.63
C ALA A 181 -23.92 9.25 1.71
N TRP A 182 -24.27 9.29 0.43
CA TRP A 182 -23.60 10.10 -0.58
C TRP A 182 -24.49 11.29 -0.94
N PHE A 183 -24.08 12.49 -0.55
CA PHE A 183 -24.71 13.74 -0.96
C PHE A 183 -24.09 14.21 -2.26
N THR A 184 -24.92 14.44 -3.27
CA THR A 184 -24.45 14.79 -4.61
C THR A 184 -25.48 15.65 -5.34
N TYR A 185 -25.24 15.90 -6.60
CA TYR A 185 -26.15 16.61 -7.51
C TYR A 185 -26.63 15.67 -8.61
N ASP A 186 -27.69 16.11 -9.31
CA ASP A 186 -28.11 15.47 -10.54
C ASP A 186 -27.04 15.60 -11.62
N THR A 187 -27.06 14.67 -12.58
CA THR A 187 -26.14 14.67 -13.73
C THR A 187 -26.31 15.89 -14.63
N GLU A 188 -27.51 16.50 -14.61
CA GLU A 188 -27.80 17.71 -15.33
C GLU A 188 -28.49 18.73 -14.40
N ARG A 189 -28.23 20.00 -14.61
CA ARG A 189 -28.93 21.06 -13.89
C ARG A 189 -30.40 21.07 -14.30
N PRO A 190 -31.35 21.02 -13.35
CA PRO A 190 -32.76 21.16 -13.69
C PRO A 190 -33.06 22.49 -14.44
N PRO A 191 -34.11 22.53 -15.29
CA PRO A 191 -34.58 23.76 -15.88
C PRO A 191 -34.85 24.85 -14.82
N GLY A 192 -34.62 26.14 -15.17
CA GLY A 192 -34.71 27.22 -14.20
C GLY A 192 -36.11 27.55 -13.67
N ASP A 193 -37.14 26.92 -14.23
CA ASP A 193 -38.54 27.01 -13.77
C ASP A 193 -38.93 25.90 -12.80
N VAL A 194 -38.04 24.93 -12.55
CA VAL A 194 -38.22 23.90 -11.53
C VAL A 194 -37.91 24.48 -10.16
N THR A 195 -38.85 24.36 -9.23
CA THR A 195 -38.70 24.84 -7.84
C THR A 195 -38.75 23.69 -6.87
N ALA A 196 -37.98 23.79 -5.79
CA ALA A 196 -38.10 22.94 -4.61
C ALA A 196 -38.46 23.81 -3.41
N ILE A 197 -39.31 23.30 -2.54
CA ILE A 197 -39.70 24.00 -1.30
C ILE A 197 -38.59 23.85 -0.25
N LEU A 198 -37.96 22.71 -0.21
CA LEU A 198 -36.84 22.40 0.68
C LEU A 198 -35.62 21.99 -0.11
N GLY A 199 -34.54 22.73 0.03
CA GLY A 199 -33.29 22.54 -0.73
C GLY A 199 -33.37 23.11 -2.16
N GLU A 200 -32.36 22.75 -2.96
CA GLU A 200 -32.26 23.15 -4.37
C GLU A 200 -32.77 22.03 -5.29
N PRO A 201 -33.45 22.36 -6.41
CA PRO A 201 -33.71 21.38 -7.45
C PRO A 201 -32.37 20.81 -7.96
N GLY A 202 -32.28 19.50 -8.04
CA GLY A 202 -31.02 18.86 -8.45
C GLY A 202 -30.15 18.36 -7.32
N HIS A 203 -30.43 18.69 -6.05
CA HIS A 203 -29.83 17.99 -4.93
C HIS A 203 -30.29 16.52 -4.91
N ARG A 204 -29.35 15.63 -4.74
CA ARG A 204 -29.55 14.20 -4.68
C ARG A 204 -28.82 13.59 -3.51
N TRP A 205 -29.31 12.47 -3.02
CA TRP A 205 -28.62 11.64 -2.06
C TRP A 205 -28.85 10.17 -2.40
N LEU A 206 -27.83 9.39 -2.17
CA LEU A 206 -27.82 7.95 -2.34
C LEU A 206 -27.35 7.33 -1.03
N THR A 207 -27.68 6.08 -0.80
CA THR A 207 -27.08 5.30 0.29
C THR A 207 -26.37 4.10 -0.29
N ALA A 208 -25.35 3.61 0.42
CA ALA A 208 -24.70 2.37 0.05
C ALA A 208 -24.34 1.58 1.30
N GLN A 209 -24.45 0.26 1.20
CA GLN A 209 -24.13 -0.66 2.29
C GLN A 209 -23.54 -1.94 1.73
N GLY A 210 -22.60 -2.53 2.46
CA GLY A 210 -22.03 -3.83 2.13
C GLY A 210 -20.86 -4.21 3.03
N PRO A 211 -20.30 -5.41 2.81
CA PRO A 211 -19.16 -5.91 3.56
C PRO A 211 -17.87 -5.18 3.20
N TYR A 212 -16.89 -5.25 4.10
CA TYR A 212 -15.53 -4.84 3.84
C TYR A 212 -14.53 -5.95 4.16
N ASN A 213 -13.40 -5.89 3.48
CA ASN A 213 -12.24 -6.74 3.74
C ASN A 213 -10.98 -5.90 3.56
N ASP A 214 -10.07 -5.97 4.54
CA ASP A 214 -8.86 -5.16 4.58
C ASP A 214 -9.17 -3.65 4.39
N ASP A 215 -8.65 -3.02 3.34
CA ASP A 215 -8.79 -1.60 3.02
C ASP A 215 -10.00 -1.28 2.16
N THR A 216 -10.76 -2.28 1.72
CA THR A 216 -11.78 -2.14 0.66
C THR A 216 -13.16 -2.59 1.14
N ALA A 217 -14.20 -1.80 0.83
CA ALA A 217 -15.61 -2.13 1.03
C ALA A 217 -16.36 -2.19 -0.31
N GLU A 218 -17.05 -3.30 -0.57
CA GLU A 218 -17.90 -3.51 -1.75
C GLU A 218 -19.36 -3.24 -1.37
N LEU A 219 -19.89 -2.12 -1.86
CA LEU A 219 -21.18 -1.61 -1.43
C LEU A 219 -22.22 -1.65 -2.55
N THR A 220 -23.46 -2.00 -2.19
CA THR A 220 -24.60 -1.83 -3.07
C THR A 220 -25.18 -0.43 -2.90
N LEU A 221 -25.21 0.35 -3.99
CA LEU A 221 -25.87 1.65 -4.06
C LEU A 221 -27.39 1.47 -4.06
N SER A 222 -28.10 2.31 -3.33
CA SER A 222 -29.56 2.35 -3.28
C SER A 222 -30.07 3.78 -3.49
N LEU A 223 -31.11 3.91 -4.30
CA LEU A 223 -31.86 5.13 -4.47
C LEU A 223 -33.19 5.03 -3.72
N THR A 224 -33.47 6.01 -2.87
CA THR A 224 -34.79 6.13 -2.20
C THR A 224 -35.54 7.30 -2.78
N ALA A 225 -36.80 7.10 -3.13
CA ALA A 225 -37.66 8.09 -3.77
C ALA A 225 -39.15 7.99 -3.27
N GLY A 226 -39.95 8.99 -3.61
CA GLY A 226 -41.40 8.98 -3.44
C GLY A 226 -41.93 9.43 -2.08
N GLY A 227 -41.06 9.68 -1.09
CA GLY A 227 -41.46 10.20 0.23
C GLY A 227 -41.79 11.69 0.21
N VAL A 228 -42.47 12.13 1.26
CA VAL A 228 -42.77 13.53 1.58
C VAL A 228 -42.15 13.85 2.93
N PHE A 229 -41.67 15.09 3.10
CA PHE A 229 -41.02 15.56 4.34
C PHE A 229 -41.92 15.32 5.56
N ASP A 230 -41.37 14.61 6.55
CA ASP A 230 -42.02 14.28 7.84
C ASP A 230 -43.42 13.64 7.71
N ALA A 231 -43.67 12.88 6.65
CA ALA A 231 -44.93 12.19 6.42
C ALA A 231 -44.70 10.69 6.19
N ALA A 232 -45.59 9.88 6.78
CA ALA A 232 -45.58 8.42 6.59
C ALA A 232 -46.14 8.00 5.22
N GLU A 233 -46.93 8.86 4.63
CA GLU A 233 -47.57 8.62 3.33
C GLU A 233 -47.38 9.81 2.37
N PRO A 234 -47.12 9.58 1.09
CA PRO A 234 -46.88 8.27 0.49
C PRO A 234 -45.59 7.61 1.00
N ALA A 235 -45.60 6.30 1.15
CA ALA A 235 -44.41 5.57 1.58
C ALA A 235 -43.27 5.72 0.59
N ALA A 236 -42.07 6.01 1.08
CA ALA A 236 -40.88 6.01 0.24
C ALA A 236 -40.54 4.59 -0.24
N THR A 237 -40.00 4.50 -1.44
CA THR A 237 -39.52 3.25 -2.03
C THR A 237 -38.03 3.31 -2.18
N THR A 238 -37.32 2.21 -1.82
CA THR A 238 -35.87 2.06 -2.00
C THR A 238 -35.64 0.91 -2.97
N ASP A 239 -34.80 1.13 -3.95
CA ASP A 239 -34.35 0.08 -4.87
C ASP A 239 -33.38 -0.86 -4.11
N GLN A 240 -33.92 -2.00 -3.67
CA GLN A 240 -33.19 -2.97 -2.85
C GLN A 240 -32.33 -3.94 -3.69
N ASP A 241 -32.64 -4.09 -4.98
CA ASP A 241 -31.86 -4.94 -5.89
C ASP A 241 -30.59 -4.24 -6.40
N GLY A 242 -30.41 -2.96 -6.00
CA GLY A 242 -29.26 -2.16 -6.28
C GLY A 242 -29.45 -1.20 -7.45
N TYR A 243 -29.34 0.08 -7.16
CA TYR A 243 -29.27 1.14 -8.16
C TYR A 243 -27.93 1.14 -8.90
N GLY A 244 -26.89 0.63 -8.23
CA GLY A 244 -25.54 0.50 -8.74
C GLY A 244 -24.61 -0.12 -7.69
N THR A 245 -23.32 0.00 -7.93
CA THR A 245 -22.26 -0.44 -7.00
C THR A 245 -21.34 0.72 -6.65
N LEU A 246 -20.75 0.65 -5.47
CA LEU A 246 -19.72 1.58 -5.01
C LEU A 246 -18.64 0.78 -4.28
N THR A 247 -17.40 0.86 -4.77
CA THR A 247 -16.22 0.36 -4.08
C THR A 247 -15.57 1.50 -3.33
N LEU A 248 -15.50 1.40 -2.01
CA LEU A 248 -14.83 2.37 -1.15
C LEU A 248 -13.49 1.79 -0.71
N GLN A 249 -12.39 2.44 -1.04
CA GLN A 249 -11.04 2.02 -0.67
C GLN A 249 -10.34 3.12 0.12
N PHE A 250 -9.66 2.75 1.20
CA PHE A 250 -8.87 3.66 2.02
C PHE A 250 -7.39 3.36 1.91
N ASP A 251 -6.60 4.36 1.55
CA ASP A 251 -5.13 4.25 1.51
C ASP A 251 -4.55 4.30 2.93
N ASP A 252 -5.15 5.14 3.76
CA ASP A 252 -4.77 5.38 5.15
C ASP A 252 -5.94 6.00 5.96
N CYS A 253 -5.65 6.54 7.13
CA CYS A 253 -6.65 7.21 7.96
C CYS A 253 -7.12 8.58 7.44
N LYS A 254 -6.57 9.11 6.33
CA LYS A 254 -6.83 10.47 5.82
C LYS A 254 -7.32 10.50 4.39
N THR A 255 -6.92 9.52 3.59
CA THR A 255 -7.16 9.47 2.15
C THR A 255 -7.77 8.14 1.71
N GLY A 256 -8.44 8.17 0.55
CA GLY A 256 -9.03 7.02 -0.08
C GLY A 256 -9.69 7.37 -1.40
N SER A 257 -10.48 6.46 -1.93
CA SER A 257 -11.26 6.67 -3.15
C SER A 257 -12.62 5.98 -3.10
N ALA A 258 -13.57 6.48 -3.88
CA ALA A 258 -14.87 5.86 -4.12
C ALA A 258 -15.06 5.64 -5.62
N THR A 259 -15.04 4.40 -6.06
CA THR A 259 -15.33 4.01 -7.44
C THR A 259 -16.79 3.59 -7.54
N TYR A 260 -17.54 4.16 -8.48
CA TYR A 260 -18.96 3.88 -8.63
C TYR A 260 -19.33 3.44 -10.05
N VAL A 261 -20.39 2.62 -10.14
CA VAL A 261 -21.03 2.23 -11.41
C VAL A 261 -22.55 2.28 -11.23
N ILE A 262 -23.23 3.06 -12.08
CA ILE A 262 -24.69 3.19 -12.11
C ILE A 262 -25.16 2.81 -13.52
N PRO A 263 -25.49 1.54 -13.78
CA PRO A 263 -25.75 1.03 -15.13
C PRO A 263 -26.97 1.69 -15.81
N SER A 264 -28.00 2.02 -15.05
CA SER A 264 -29.23 2.65 -15.58
C SER A 264 -28.98 4.03 -16.19
N LEU A 265 -27.90 4.72 -15.76
CA LEU A 265 -27.47 6.01 -16.27
C LEU A 265 -26.27 5.94 -17.19
N ASN A 266 -25.72 4.74 -17.44
CA ASN A 266 -24.45 4.53 -18.11
C ASN A 266 -23.32 5.40 -17.52
N LEU A 267 -23.28 5.48 -16.18
CA LEU A 267 -22.41 6.35 -15.41
C LEU A 267 -21.42 5.50 -14.62
N ALA A 268 -20.14 5.83 -14.71
CA ALA A 268 -19.09 5.22 -13.90
C ALA A 268 -17.96 6.25 -13.69
N GLY A 269 -17.29 6.18 -12.55
CA GLY A 269 -16.19 7.08 -12.23
C GLY A 269 -15.54 6.75 -10.91
N GLU A 270 -14.48 7.50 -10.62
CA GLU A 270 -13.74 7.43 -9.37
C GLU A 270 -13.65 8.84 -8.75
N ILE A 271 -13.86 8.92 -7.45
CA ILE A 271 -13.83 10.14 -6.67
C ILE A 271 -12.72 9.99 -5.63
N PRO A 272 -11.62 10.75 -5.72
CA PRO A 272 -10.62 10.77 -4.65
C PRO A 272 -11.22 11.39 -3.40
N LEU A 273 -10.92 10.81 -2.26
CA LEU A 273 -11.50 11.18 -0.98
C LEU A 273 -10.44 11.64 0.01
N GLN A 274 -10.81 12.68 0.76
CA GLN A 274 -10.10 13.07 1.97
C GLN A 274 -11.11 13.42 3.08
N ARG A 275 -10.66 13.40 4.33
CA ARG A 275 -11.51 13.82 5.46
C ARG A 275 -11.78 15.32 5.42
N ILE A 276 -12.95 15.73 5.92
CA ILE A 276 -13.26 17.15 6.15
C ILE A 276 -12.46 17.68 7.36
N VAL A 277 -12.33 16.87 8.41
CA VAL A 277 -11.59 17.18 9.65
C VAL A 277 -10.71 15.99 10.05
N GLU A 278 -9.69 16.24 10.88
CA GLU A 278 -8.71 15.21 11.26
C GLU A 278 -8.90 14.70 12.70
N ASP A 279 -9.99 15.02 13.37
CA ASP A 279 -10.23 14.64 14.77
C ASP A 279 -10.38 13.12 14.97
N GLY A 280 -10.86 12.38 13.97
CA GLY A 280 -10.95 10.92 13.96
C GLY A 280 -9.64 10.18 13.62
N VAL A 281 -8.60 10.88 13.14
CA VAL A 281 -7.37 10.25 12.63
C VAL A 281 -6.63 9.47 13.72
N ALA A 282 -6.47 10.06 14.89
CA ALA A 282 -5.75 9.40 16.00
C ALA A 282 -6.42 8.09 16.44
N LEU A 283 -7.75 8.03 16.44
CA LEU A 283 -8.49 6.80 16.72
C LEU A 283 -8.28 5.76 15.63
N CYS A 284 -8.36 6.19 14.37
CA CYS A 284 -8.15 5.32 13.22
C CYS A 284 -6.75 4.70 13.24
N GLU A 285 -5.70 5.50 13.45
CA GLU A 285 -4.31 5.05 13.54
C GLU A 285 -4.10 4.09 14.72
N ALA A 286 -4.71 4.37 15.87
CA ALA A 286 -4.64 3.48 17.03
C ALA A 286 -5.30 2.11 16.78
N LEU A 287 -6.35 2.06 15.97
CA LEU A 287 -7.05 0.82 15.60
C LEU A 287 -6.41 0.09 14.41
N ALA A 288 -5.65 0.81 13.57
CA ALA A 288 -4.91 0.23 12.45
C ALA A 288 -3.53 -0.33 12.87
N ALA A 289 -3.04 0.04 14.08
CA ALA A 289 -1.78 -0.49 14.60
C ALA A 289 -1.89 -2.00 14.86
N PRO A 290 -0.87 -2.82 14.46
CA PRO A 290 -0.87 -4.27 14.63
C PRO A 290 -0.76 -4.72 16.09
#